data_f1de65c1449e7b09f20c51e9acc55c5a
#
_entry.id   f1de65c1449e7b09f20c51e9acc55c5a
#
_cell.length_a   1.000
_cell.length_b   1.000
_cell.length_c   1.000
_cell.angle_alpha   90.00
_cell.angle_beta   90.00
_cell.angle_gamma   90.00
#
_symmetry.space_group_name_H-M   'P 1'
#
loop_
_entity.id
_entity.type
_entity.pdbx_description
1 polymer ?
#
loop_
_entity_poly.entity_id
_entity_poly.type
_entity_poly.pdbx_seq_one_letter_code
_entity_poly.pdbx_strand_id
1 'polypeptide(L)'
;MFRLITVICASLVLASNSAYSQSSPPNSDQANRIQMLVDKAAELVNSKGKEAFSEFRQRGSEWFSGDTYIFAYAPDGTVILNPAFPAREGHAYHGEKDKRGKAFHDEIIKVAETKGSGWIDYWLPKPGQTEPSQKWSYVEAVKAEGVAVIGAGFFPSN
;
A
#
# COMPACT_ATOMS: atom_id res chain seq x y z
N MET A 1 -3.87 -21.37 69.60
CA MET A 1 -3.21 -20.29 68.82
C MET A 1 -2.92 -20.80 67.42
N PHE A 2 -3.83 -20.58 66.47
CA PHE A 2 -3.62 -20.96 65.08
C PHE A 2 -3.25 -19.67 64.30
N ARG A 3 -2.05 -19.64 63.71
CA ARG A 3 -1.60 -18.54 62.83
C ARG A 3 -2.03 -18.87 61.41
N LEU A 4 -2.92 -18.07 60.89
CA LEU A 4 -3.28 -18.09 59.47
C LEU A 4 -2.13 -17.47 58.68
N ILE A 5 -1.55 -18.22 57.74
CA ILE A 5 -0.57 -17.73 56.78
C ILE A 5 -1.35 -17.37 55.50
N THR A 6 -1.49 -16.08 55.22
CA THR A 6 -2.10 -15.59 54.01
C THR A 6 -1.04 -15.60 52.90
N VAL A 7 -1.20 -16.49 51.92
CA VAL A 7 -0.38 -16.51 50.69
C VAL A 7 -0.97 -15.50 49.72
N ILE A 8 -0.24 -14.42 49.46
CA ILE A 8 -0.56 -13.45 48.42
C ILE A 8 0.00 -13.97 47.09
N CYS A 9 -0.85 -14.50 46.23
CA CYS A 9 -0.51 -14.77 44.83
C CYS A 9 -0.44 -13.46 44.05
N ALA A 10 0.75 -12.97 43.78
CA ALA A 10 0.98 -11.87 42.87
C ALA A 10 0.86 -12.40 41.41
N SER A 11 -0.26 -12.12 40.78
CA SER A 11 -0.46 -12.41 39.34
C SER A 11 0.32 -11.42 38.50
N LEU A 12 1.42 -11.89 37.90
CA LEU A 12 2.21 -11.12 36.92
C LEU A 12 1.43 -11.05 35.61
N VAL A 13 0.79 -9.91 35.34
CA VAL A 13 0.17 -9.62 34.04
C VAL A 13 1.28 -9.28 33.08
N LEU A 14 1.65 -10.21 32.21
CA LEU A 14 2.49 -9.96 31.04
C LEU A 14 1.66 -9.12 30.02
N ALA A 15 1.90 -7.82 30.03
CA ALA A 15 1.38 -6.95 28.97
C ALA A 15 2.12 -7.30 27.66
N SER A 16 1.45 -8.02 26.78
CA SER A 16 1.90 -8.24 25.40
C SER A 16 1.85 -6.90 24.68
N ASN A 17 2.99 -6.23 24.56
CA ASN A 17 3.15 -5.09 23.64
C ASN A 17 3.02 -5.61 22.21
N SER A 18 1.80 -5.61 21.67
CA SER A 18 1.59 -5.71 20.24
C SER A 18 2.21 -4.45 19.63
N ALA A 19 3.38 -4.60 19.00
CA ALA A 19 3.96 -3.56 18.19
C ALA A 19 2.97 -3.27 17.06
N TYR A 20 2.18 -2.20 17.21
CA TYR A 20 1.36 -1.68 16.13
C TYR A 20 2.32 -1.27 15.02
N SER A 21 2.28 -1.99 13.91
CA SER A 21 2.95 -1.57 12.68
C SER A 21 2.51 -0.14 12.37
N GLN A 22 3.47 0.75 12.18
CA GLN A 22 3.19 2.15 11.85
C GLN A 22 2.32 2.18 10.60
N SER A 23 1.09 2.64 10.72
CA SER A 23 0.09 2.64 9.64
C SER A 23 0.24 3.82 8.67
N SER A 24 1.24 4.67 8.87
CA SER A 24 1.49 5.88 8.07
C SER A 24 2.99 6.10 7.89
N PRO A 25 3.42 6.63 6.72
CA PRO A 25 4.82 7.00 6.53
C PRO A 25 5.18 8.13 7.48
N PRO A 26 6.49 8.37 7.71
CA PRO A 26 6.93 9.58 8.37
C PRO A 26 6.32 10.80 7.66
N ASN A 27 5.83 11.78 8.44
CA ASN A 27 5.31 13.03 7.87
C ASN A 27 6.42 13.70 7.05
N SER A 28 6.21 13.83 5.75
CA SER A 28 7.21 14.35 4.81
C SER A 28 6.51 14.97 3.60
N ASP A 29 7.19 15.93 2.98
CA ASP A 29 6.73 16.52 1.72
C ASP A 29 6.55 15.46 0.63
N GLN A 30 7.33 14.39 0.67
CA GLN A 30 7.21 13.29 -0.28
C GLN A 30 5.91 12.51 -0.08
N ALA A 31 5.55 12.20 1.17
CA ALA A 31 4.27 11.56 1.48
C ALA A 31 3.09 12.43 1.03
N ASN A 32 3.13 13.74 1.34
CA ASN A 32 2.09 14.66 0.92
C ASN A 32 1.93 14.72 -0.60
N ARG A 33 3.05 14.76 -1.34
CA ARG A 33 3.03 14.74 -2.81
C ARG A 33 2.43 13.47 -3.38
N ILE A 34 2.74 12.30 -2.78
CA ILE A 34 2.17 11.01 -3.22
C ILE A 34 0.67 10.98 -2.98
N GLN A 35 0.21 11.42 -1.81
CA GLN A 35 -1.22 11.45 -1.53
C GLN A 35 -1.95 12.35 -2.53
N MET A 36 -1.51 13.59 -2.73
CA MET A 36 -2.10 14.51 -3.71
C MET A 36 -2.10 13.93 -5.14
N LEU A 37 -1.05 13.21 -5.51
CA LEU A 37 -0.95 12.55 -6.81
C LEU A 37 -2.02 11.46 -6.96
N VAL A 38 -2.23 10.66 -5.92
CA VAL A 38 -3.25 9.59 -5.95
C VAL A 38 -4.65 10.18 -5.94
N ASP A 39 -4.93 11.18 -5.10
CA ASP A 39 -6.22 11.88 -5.06
C ASP A 39 -6.57 12.40 -6.48
N LYS A 40 -5.63 13.07 -7.15
CA LYS A 40 -5.79 13.58 -8.52
C LYS A 40 -5.99 12.45 -9.54
N ALA A 41 -5.25 11.34 -9.41
CA ALA A 41 -5.40 10.19 -10.28
C ALA A 41 -6.75 9.50 -10.09
N ALA A 42 -7.24 9.39 -8.84
CA ALA A 42 -8.55 8.84 -8.52
C ALA A 42 -9.69 9.68 -9.12
N GLU A 43 -9.61 11.01 -9.04
CA GLU A 43 -10.57 11.90 -9.71
C GLU A 43 -10.58 11.67 -11.22
N LEU A 44 -9.40 11.55 -11.85
CA LEU A 44 -9.28 11.34 -13.30
C LEU A 44 -9.87 9.98 -13.70
N VAL A 45 -9.59 8.92 -12.95
CA VAL A 45 -10.16 7.60 -13.19
C VAL A 45 -11.67 7.58 -12.97
N ASN A 46 -12.17 8.23 -11.91
CA ASN A 46 -13.62 8.35 -11.68
C ASN A 46 -14.34 9.10 -12.81
N SER A 47 -13.65 10.01 -13.50
CA SER A 47 -14.19 10.78 -14.64
C SER A 47 -14.07 10.07 -15.97
N LYS A 48 -12.90 9.48 -16.28
CA LYS A 48 -12.56 8.92 -17.60
C LYS A 48 -12.47 7.40 -17.64
N GLY A 49 -12.57 6.73 -16.49
CA GLY A 49 -12.34 5.29 -16.39
C GLY A 49 -10.91 4.91 -16.80
N LYS A 50 -10.80 3.75 -17.43
CA LYS A 50 -9.50 3.22 -17.90
C LYS A 50 -8.83 4.04 -19.02
N GLU A 51 -9.53 4.97 -19.64
CA GLU A 51 -8.93 5.88 -20.63
C GLU A 51 -7.82 6.74 -20.01
N ALA A 52 -7.91 7.05 -18.70
CA ALA A 52 -6.87 7.75 -17.95
C ALA A 52 -5.52 7.01 -17.94
N PHE A 53 -5.51 5.70 -18.13
CA PHE A 53 -4.29 4.87 -18.04
C PHE A 53 -3.27 5.24 -19.13
N SER A 54 -3.71 5.74 -20.27
CA SER A 54 -2.82 6.23 -21.34
C SER A 54 -1.91 7.37 -20.85
N GLU A 55 -2.45 8.25 -19.99
CA GLU A 55 -1.70 9.35 -19.39
C GLU A 55 -0.72 8.82 -18.32
N PHE A 56 -1.16 7.85 -17.49
CA PHE A 56 -0.35 7.29 -16.42
C PHE A 56 0.84 6.45 -16.91
N ARG A 57 0.81 6.00 -18.15
CA ARG A 57 1.92 5.26 -18.78
C ARG A 57 3.03 6.15 -19.34
N GLN A 58 2.81 7.46 -19.41
CA GLN A 58 3.78 8.39 -20.00
C GLN A 58 4.95 8.61 -19.04
N ARG A 59 6.08 7.99 -19.32
CA ARG A 59 7.32 8.20 -18.55
C ARG A 59 7.80 9.65 -18.66
N GLY A 60 8.20 10.23 -17.54
CA GLY A 60 8.60 11.64 -17.44
C GLY A 60 7.43 12.60 -17.19
N SER A 61 6.19 12.11 -17.16
CA SER A 61 5.03 12.88 -16.71
C SER A 61 4.96 12.97 -15.19
N GLU A 62 4.00 13.73 -14.66
CA GLU A 62 3.70 13.74 -13.23
C GLU A 62 3.27 12.36 -12.70
N TRP A 63 2.67 11.53 -13.56
CA TRP A 63 2.15 10.21 -13.22
C TRP A 63 3.20 9.11 -13.15
N PHE A 64 4.30 9.27 -13.88
CA PHE A 64 5.38 8.30 -13.95
C PHE A 64 6.73 9.00 -14.07
N SER A 65 7.37 9.28 -12.95
CA SER A 65 8.68 9.94 -12.88
C SER A 65 9.58 9.29 -11.84
N GLY A 66 10.79 8.90 -12.24
CA GLY A 66 11.74 8.19 -11.40
C GLY A 66 11.16 6.88 -10.88
N ASP A 67 11.13 6.73 -9.54
CA ASP A 67 10.61 5.55 -8.85
C ASP A 67 9.10 5.66 -8.50
N THR A 68 8.49 6.82 -8.82
CA THR A 68 7.07 7.08 -8.58
C THR A 68 6.27 6.79 -9.84
N TYR A 69 5.22 5.98 -9.71
CA TYR A 69 4.29 5.64 -10.79
C TYR A 69 2.92 5.30 -10.23
N ILE A 70 1.88 5.56 -11.02
CA ILE A 70 0.51 5.13 -10.70
C ILE A 70 0.35 3.65 -11.04
N PHE A 71 -0.31 2.91 -10.14
CA PHE A 71 -0.74 1.53 -10.37
C PHE A 71 -2.22 1.38 -10.06
N ALA A 72 -2.86 0.35 -10.62
CA ALA A 72 -4.28 0.08 -10.41
C ALA A 72 -4.60 -1.42 -10.36
N TYR A 73 -5.65 -1.73 -9.59
CA TYR A 73 -6.21 -3.08 -9.47
C TYR A 73 -7.69 -3.10 -9.90
N ALA A 74 -8.08 -4.21 -10.51
CA ALA A 74 -9.47 -4.55 -10.74
C ALA A 74 -10.12 -5.09 -9.44
N PRO A 75 -11.47 -5.21 -9.39
CA PRO A 75 -12.17 -5.74 -8.21
C PRO A 75 -11.79 -7.17 -7.83
N ASP A 76 -11.34 -7.98 -8.76
CA ASP A 76 -10.87 -9.35 -8.52
C ASP A 76 -9.39 -9.45 -8.09
N GLY A 77 -8.74 -8.32 -7.83
CA GLY A 77 -7.34 -8.26 -7.44
C GLY A 77 -6.32 -8.35 -8.58
N THR A 78 -6.79 -8.41 -9.82
CA THR A 78 -5.90 -8.36 -10.99
C THR A 78 -5.22 -7.00 -11.08
N VAL A 79 -3.90 -6.99 -11.26
CA VAL A 79 -3.13 -5.79 -11.59
C VAL A 79 -3.49 -5.37 -13.01
N ILE A 80 -4.12 -4.21 -13.19
CA ILE A 80 -4.57 -3.71 -14.50
C ILE A 80 -3.75 -2.53 -15.02
N LEU A 81 -2.94 -1.93 -14.15
CA LEU A 81 -1.99 -0.89 -14.51
C LEU A 81 -0.75 -1.02 -13.63
N ASN A 82 0.41 -1.20 -14.22
CA ASN A 82 1.71 -1.09 -13.55
C ASN A 82 2.81 -0.73 -14.56
N PRO A 83 2.94 0.54 -14.94
CA PRO A 83 3.86 0.94 -16.01
C PRO A 83 5.34 0.72 -15.68
N ALA A 84 5.69 0.61 -14.40
CA ALA A 84 7.06 0.28 -13.99
C ALA A 84 7.38 -1.22 -14.10
N PHE A 85 6.35 -2.08 -13.95
CA PHE A 85 6.48 -3.54 -14.03
C PHE A 85 5.34 -4.12 -14.90
N PRO A 86 5.34 -3.85 -16.22
CA PRO A 86 4.23 -4.21 -17.10
C PRO A 86 3.98 -5.72 -17.21
N ALA A 87 4.99 -6.55 -16.93
CA ALA A 87 4.83 -8.00 -16.88
C ALA A 87 3.91 -8.48 -15.76
N ARG A 88 3.60 -7.63 -14.77
CA ARG A 88 2.66 -7.95 -13.69
C ARG A 88 1.19 -7.69 -14.08
N GLU A 89 0.95 -6.95 -15.16
CA GLU A 89 -0.41 -6.64 -15.60
C GLU A 89 -1.11 -7.90 -16.14
N GLY A 90 -2.41 -7.98 -15.89
CA GLY A 90 -3.23 -9.14 -16.26
C GLY A 90 -3.16 -10.32 -15.28
N HIS A 91 -2.43 -10.20 -14.17
CA HIS A 91 -2.28 -11.25 -13.17
C HIS A 91 -2.79 -10.79 -11.81
N ALA A 92 -3.40 -11.71 -11.07
CA ALA A 92 -3.74 -11.54 -9.66
C ALA A 92 -2.63 -12.16 -8.79
N TYR A 93 -2.24 -11.44 -7.73
CA TYR A 93 -1.14 -11.85 -6.86
C TYR A 93 -1.61 -12.12 -5.42
N HIS A 94 -2.77 -12.73 -5.26
CA HIS A 94 -3.29 -13.10 -3.95
C HIS A 94 -2.31 -14.00 -3.20
N GLY A 95 -2.03 -13.65 -1.95
CA GLY A 95 -1.13 -14.40 -1.09
C GLY A 95 0.35 -14.25 -1.42
N GLU A 96 0.74 -13.50 -2.47
CA GLU A 96 2.15 -13.19 -2.73
C GLU A 96 2.70 -12.35 -1.58
N LYS A 97 3.81 -12.82 -1.01
CA LYS A 97 4.45 -12.17 0.14
C LYS A 97 5.72 -11.45 -0.28
N ASP A 98 5.92 -10.28 0.32
CA ASP A 98 7.19 -9.59 0.24
C ASP A 98 8.28 -10.31 1.07
N LYS A 99 9.51 -9.80 1.07
CA LYS A 99 10.63 -10.41 1.81
C LYS A 99 10.45 -10.45 3.34
N ARG A 100 9.46 -9.74 3.88
CA ARG A 100 9.09 -9.76 5.30
C ARG A 100 7.85 -10.60 5.60
N GLY A 101 7.29 -11.26 4.59
CA GLY A 101 6.15 -12.14 4.72
C GLY A 101 4.79 -11.42 4.65
N LYS A 102 4.75 -10.14 4.24
CA LYS A 102 3.52 -9.38 4.10
C LYS A 102 2.87 -9.66 2.75
N ALA A 103 1.61 -10.10 2.75
CA ALA A 103 0.77 -10.24 1.55
C ALA A 103 0.24 -8.85 1.13
N PHE A 104 1.12 -8.04 0.56
CA PHE A 104 0.86 -6.62 0.35
C PHE A 104 -0.20 -6.33 -0.72
N HIS A 105 -0.37 -7.19 -1.72
CA HIS A 105 -1.43 -7.05 -2.72
C HIS A 105 -2.82 -7.17 -2.07
N ASP A 106 -2.99 -8.17 -1.19
CA ASP A 106 -4.23 -8.36 -0.45
C ASP A 106 -4.48 -7.20 0.53
N GLU A 107 -3.41 -6.66 1.14
CA GLU A 107 -3.53 -5.50 2.04
C GLU A 107 -3.92 -4.22 1.30
N ILE A 108 -3.40 -3.98 0.09
CA ILE A 108 -3.80 -2.88 -0.79
C ILE A 108 -5.31 -2.90 -1.02
N ILE A 109 -5.82 -4.04 -1.46
CA ILE A 109 -7.25 -4.22 -1.75
C ILE A 109 -8.07 -4.02 -0.48
N LYS A 110 -7.68 -4.68 0.62
CA LYS A 110 -8.36 -4.57 1.92
C LYS A 110 -8.43 -3.14 2.44
N VAL A 111 -7.36 -2.36 2.33
CA VAL A 111 -7.35 -0.94 2.76
C VAL A 111 -8.35 -0.13 1.95
N ALA A 112 -8.35 -0.28 0.63
CA ALA A 112 -9.29 0.42 -0.24
C ALA A 112 -10.74 0.03 0.05
N GLU A 113 -11.05 -1.27 0.19
CA GLU A 113 -12.40 -1.78 0.45
C GLU A 113 -12.93 -1.37 1.83
N THR A 114 -12.10 -1.40 2.86
CA THR A 114 -12.56 -1.20 4.25
C THR A 114 -12.47 0.23 4.74
N LYS A 115 -11.52 1.02 4.21
CA LYS A 115 -11.23 2.38 4.67
C LYS A 115 -11.45 3.44 3.58
N GLY A 116 -11.64 3.02 2.33
CA GLY A 116 -11.70 3.91 1.17
C GLY A 116 -10.33 4.38 0.70
N SER A 117 -9.41 4.66 1.59
CA SER A 117 -8.03 5.03 1.26
C SER A 117 -7.09 4.81 2.46
N GLY A 118 -5.80 4.82 2.22
CA GLY A 118 -4.82 4.74 3.29
C GLY A 118 -3.40 4.42 2.82
N TRP A 119 -2.50 4.44 3.79
CA TRP A 119 -1.09 4.11 3.60
C TRP A 119 -0.80 2.65 3.93
N ILE A 120 0.07 2.04 3.12
CA ILE A 120 0.66 0.73 3.37
C ILE A 120 2.16 0.78 3.10
N ASP A 121 2.93 -0.03 3.81
CA ASP A 121 4.34 -0.27 3.51
C ASP A 121 4.57 -1.72 3.13
N TYR A 122 5.52 -1.96 2.25
CA TYR A 122 5.95 -3.28 1.82
C TYR A 122 7.33 -3.21 1.15
N TRP A 123 7.90 -4.36 0.84
CA TRP A 123 9.21 -4.44 0.22
C TRP A 123 9.08 -4.85 -1.24
N LEU A 124 9.59 -4.00 -2.12
CA LEU A 124 9.55 -4.20 -3.57
C LEU A 124 10.86 -3.68 -4.19
N PRO A 125 11.39 -4.29 -5.25
CA PRO A 125 12.48 -3.68 -6.01
C PRO A 125 12.06 -2.31 -6.57
N LYS A 126 13.00 -1.35 -6.55
CA LYS A 126 12.83 -0.10 -7.30
C LYS A 126 12.81 -0.42 -8.81
N PRO A 127 12.16 0.41 -9.63
CA PRO A 127 12.22 0.25 -11.09
C PRO A 127 13.67 0.11 -11.58
N GLY A 128 13.97 -0.97 -12.32
CA GLY A 128 15.30 -1.27 -12.83
C GLY A 128 16.28 -1.90 -11.83
N GLN A 129 15.86 -2.19 -10.61
CA GLN A 129 16.66 -2.88 -9.58
C GLN A 129 16.11 -4.26 -9.28
N THR A 130 16.94 -5.14 -8.69
CA THR A 130 16.55 -6.50 -8.28
C THR A 130 16.35 -6.62 -6.78
N GLU A 131 17.09 -5.82 -5.99
CA GLU A 131 17.02 -5.88 -4.53
C GLU A 131 15.80 -5.13 -3.98
N PRO A 132 14.98 -5.78 -3.14
CA PRO A 132 13.82 -5.14 -2.55
C PRO A 132 14.22 -4.03 -1.56
N SER A 133 13.58 -2.88 -1.69
CA SER A 133 13.63 -1.75 -0.78
C SER A 133 12.26 -1.49 -0.16
N GLN A 134 12.21 -0.87 1.02
CA GLN A 134 10.94 -0.48 1.61
C GLN A 134 10.26 0.57 0.73
N LYS A 135 8.99 0.33 0.42
CA LYS A 135 8.12 1.26 -0.30
C LYS A 135 6.93 1.62 0.58
N TRP A 136 6.59 2.89 0.62
CA TRP A 136 5.32 3.37 1.12
C TRP A 136 4.40 3.70 -0.04
N SER A 137 3.17 3.20 -0.02
CA SER A 137 2.15 3.52 -1.03
C SER A 137 0.89 4.04 -0.36
N TYR A 138 0.36 5.12 -0.92
CA TYR A 138 -1.00 5.56 -0.67
C TYR A 138 -1.91 4.94 -1.71
N VAL A 139 -3.05 4.44 -1.29
CA VAL A 139 -4.03 3.80 -2.15
C VAL A 139 -5.42 4.37 -1.89
N GLU A 140 -6.24 4.43 -2.93
CA GLU A 140 -7.60 4.94 -2.87
C GLU A 140 -8.54 4.09 -3.70
N ALA A 141 -9.73 3.83 -3.16
CA ALA A 141 -10.82 3.17 -3.88
C ALA A 141 -11.42 4.12 -4.91
N VAL A 142 -11.71 3.61 -6.10
CA VAL A 142 -12.37 4.36 -7.17
C VAL A 142 -13.68 3.71 -7.59
N LYS A 143 -14.57 4.48 -8.21
CA LYS A 143 -15.91 4.04 -8.62
C LYS A 143 -16.02 3.80 -10.14
N ALA A 144 -14.88 3.71 -10.84
CA ALA A 144 -14.86 3.47 -12.27
C ALA A 144 -15.09 1.99 -12.60
N GLU A 145 -15.78 1.70 -13.70
CA GLU A 145 -16.04 0.34 -14.13
C GLU A 145 -14.75 -0.47 -14.34
N GLY A 146 -14.65 -1.61 -13.66
CA GLY A 146 -13.52 -2.52 -13.74
C GLY A 146 -12.20 -1.98 -13.14
N VAL A 147 -12.27 -0.92 -12.33
CA VAL A 147 -11.16 -0.41 -11.53
C VAL A 147 -11.63 -0.29 -10.08
N ALA A 148 -10.96 -0.95 -9.16
CA ALA A 148 -11.31 -0.91 -7.74
C ALA A 148 -10.39 0.01 -6.94
N VAL A 149 -9.09 -0.02 -7.25
CA VAL A 149 -8.05 0.67 -6.48
C VAL A 149 -7.08 1.36 -7.41
N ILE A 150 -6.70 2.58 -7.06
CA ILE A 150 -5.58 3.29 -7.63
C ILE A 150 -4.58 3.63 -6.52
N GLY A 151 -3.29 3.68 -6.86
CA GLY A 151 -2.27 4.01 -5.88
C GLY A 151 -0.96 4.47 -6.51
N ALA A 152 -0.13 5.08 -5.68
CA ALA A 152 1.24 5.41 -5.99
C ALA A 152 2.09 5.32 -4.72
N GLY A 153 3.40 5.30 -4.87
CA GLY A 153 4.27 5.21 -3.72
C GLY A 153 5.66 5.77 -3.95
N PHE A 154 6.42 5.77 -2.88
CA PHE A 154 7.80 6.21 -2.87
C PHE A 154 8.67 5.27 -2.04
N PHE A 155 9.96 5.31 -2.29
CA PHE A 155 10.98 4.60 -1.53
C PHE A 155 11.69 5.64 -0.65
N PRO A 156 11.61 5.53 0.69
CA PRO A 156 12.31 6.45 1.58
C PRO A 156 13.81 6.48 1.28
N SER A 157 14.41 7.67 1.35
CA SER A 157 15.88 7.79 1.39
C SER A 157 16.37 7.29 2.75
N ASN A 158 17.37 6.44 2.76
CA ASN A 158 18.07 6.02 3.97
C ASN A 158 18.89 7.18 4.53
#